data_114f4ae7e41de2fb7db9d0b1ef1388d5
#
_entry.id   114f4ae7e41de2fb7db9d0b1ef1388d5
#
_cell.length_a   1.000
_cell.length_b   1.000
_cell.length_c   1.000
_cell.angle_alpha   90.00
_cell.angle_beta   90.00
_cell.angle_gamma   90.00
#
_symmetry.space_group_name_H-M   'P 1'
#
loop_
_entity.id
_entity.type
_entity.pdbx_description
1 polymer ?
#
loop_
_entity_poly.entity_id
_entity_poly.type
_entity_poly.pdbx_seq_one_letter_code
_entity_poly.pdbx_strand_id
1 'polypeptide(L)'
;GDVYKRQIHTGRVLIVEGKYDAARLAHLTDAMILLTDGFGIYKDKKRQQLFKALAQKNGLILLTDSDAAGFRIRTYITNLVGEKNVVQAYVPAIHGKEKRKAQPGKEGLLGVEGVDDALVLQALRDALGEEADTAPVKPEGRQITYTDLYEWGLSGTAGSAERKMKLLSALGLPPRLSKKELVEALNRLYSYEQLDEMQSELLET
;
A
#
# COMPACT_ATOMS: atom_id res chain seq x y z
N GLY A 1 -2.56 19.87 18.77
CA GLY A 1 -1.48 19.05 18.68
C GLY A 1 -1.71 17.59 18.31
N ASP A 2 -2.47 16.85 19.09
CA ASP A 2 -2.59 15.39 18.88
C ASP A 2 -3.46 15.01 17.68
N VAL A 3 -4.20 15.96 17.14
CA VAL A 3 -5.09 15.75 15.98
C VAL A 3 -4.33 15.19 14.77
N TYR A 4 -3.03 15.49 14.68
CA TYR A 4 -2.19 15.09 13.54
C TYR A 4 -1.32 13.87 13.81
N LYS A 5 -1.35 13.32 15.01
CA LYS A 5 -0.60 12.08 15.29
C LYS A 5 -1.33 10.90 14.71
N ARG A 6 -0.62 10.12 13.90
CA ARG A 6 -1.12 8.86 13.42
C ARG A 6 -1.38 7.94 14.61
N GLN A 7 -2.57 7.36 14.66
CA GLN A 7 -3.03 6.59 15.81
C GLN A 7 -2.72 5.10 15.71
N ILE A 8 -2.44 4.59 14.51
CA ILE A 8 -2.12 3.19 14.27
C ILE A 8 -0.71 3.10 13.71
N HIS A 9 0.15 2.33 14.37
CA HIS A 9 1.50 2.04 13.93
C HIS A 9 1.59 0.55 13.62
N THR A 10 2.07 0.20 12.44
CA THR A 10 2.21 -1.20 12.05
C THR A 10 3.26 -1.35 10.96
N GLY A 11 4.00 -2.46 11.00
CA GLY A 11 4.89 -2.86 9.93
C GLY A 11 4.17 -3.52 8.77
N ARG A 12 2.90 -3.90 8.93
CA ARG A 12 2.11 -4.50 7.85
C ARG A 12 1.81 -3.49 6.76
N VAL A 13 1.64 -3.99 5.55
CA VAL A 13 1.23 -3.17 4.41
C VAL A 13 -0.29 -3.17 4.31
N LEU A 14 -0.88 -1.97 4.27
CA LEU A 14 -2.31 -1.77 4.18
C LEU A 14 -2.73 -1.74 2.71
N ILE A 15 -3.64 -2.62 2.32
CA ILE A 15 -4.16 -2.73 0.97
C ILE A 15 -5.58 -2.16 0.95
N VAL A 16 -5.80 -1.17 0.09
CA VAL A 16 -7.10 -0.52 -0.11
C VAL A 16 -7.45 -0.48 -1.61
N GLU A 17 -8.68 -0.15 -1.94
CA GLU A 17 -9.15 -0.20 -3.33
C GLU A 17 -8.71 1.01 -4.16
N GLY A 18 -8.80 2.22 -3.62
CA GLY A 18 -8.60 3.42 -4.41
C GLY A 18 -7.81 4.53 -3.72
N LYS A 19 -7.43 5.52 -4.52
CA LYS A 19 -6.56 6.64 -4.08
C LYS A 19 -7.19 7.53 -2.99
N TYR A 20 -8.52 7.63 -2.97
CA TYR A 20 -9.20 8.44 -1.95
C TYR A 20 -9.15 7.76 -0.59
N ASP A 21 -9.29 6.44 -0.56
CA ASP A 21 -9.10 5.63 0.64
C ASP A 21 -7.69 5.79 1.17
N ALA A 22 -6.70 5.67 0.28
CA ALA A 22 -5.30 5.81 0.64
C ALA A 22 -4.97 7.20 1.21
N ALA A 23 -5.46 8.26 0.58
CA ALA A 23 -5.23 9.64 1.02
C ALA A 23 -5.77 9.87 2.43
N ARG A 24 -6.95 9.34 2.72
CA ARG A 24 -7.57 9.45 4.05
C ARG A 24 -6.80 8.65 5.10
N LEU A 25 -6.48 7.40 4.79
CA LEU A 25 -5.79 6.50 5.71
C LEU A 25 -4.38 6.95 6.04
N ALA A 26 -3.73 7.70 5.15
CA ALA A 26 -2.41 8.26 5.39
C ALA A 26 -2.36 9.21 6.60
N HIS A 27 -3.51 9.77 7.00
CA HIS A 27 -3.62 10.59 8.20
C HIS A 27 -3.85 9.78 9.48
N LEU A 28 -4.28 8.52 9.35
CA LEU A 28 -4.68 7.66 10.47
C LEU A 28 -3.61 6.64 10.87
N THR A 29 -2.73 6.29 9.95
CA THR A 29 -1.72 5.25 10.18
C THR A 29 -0.40 5.61 9.50
N ASP A 30 0.69 5.05 10.03
CA ASP A 30 2.02 5.11 9.41
C ASP A 30 2.30 3.92 8.49
N ALA A 31 1.34 3.02 8.31
CA ALA A 31 1.50 1.87 7.42
C ALA A 31 1.79 2.29 5.99
N MET A 32 2.60 1.51 5.30
CA MET A 32 2.67 1.59 3.84
C MET A 32 1.30 1.25 3.27
N ILE A 33 0.81 2.04 2.32
CA ILE A 33 -0.50 1.85 1.69
C ILE A 33 -0.31 1.55 0.21
N LEU A 34 -0.90 0.46 -0.26
CA LEU A 34 -0.94 0.10 -1.67
C LEU A 34 -2.37 -0.06 -2.15
N LEU A 35 -2.58 0.21 -3.43
CA LEU A 35 -3.90 0.14 -4.06
C LEU A 35 -4.07 -1.17 -4.83
N THR A 36 -5.28 -1.72 -4.80
CA THR A 36 -5.68 -2.78 -5.73
C THR A 36 -6.03 -2.22 -7.09
N ASP A 37 -6.36 -0.94 -7.16
CA ASP A 37 -6.91 -0.28 -8.34
C ASP A 37 -8.19 -0.99 -8.83
N GLY A 38 -9.08 -1.27 -7.88
CA GLY A 38 -10.31 -1.99 -8.15
C GLY A 38 -10.03 -3.35 -8.79
N PHE A 39 -10.69 -3.65 -9.90
CA PHE A 39 -10.52 -4.92 -10.60
C PHE A 39 -9.20 -5.05 -11.37
N GLY A 40 -8.38 -4.00 -11.43
CA GLY A 40 -7.06 -4.05 -12.08
C GLY A 40 -6.14 -5.11 -11.51
N ILE A 41 -6.25 -5.38 -10.20
CA ILE A 41 -5.42 -6.38 -9.51
C ILE A 41 -5.52 -7.78 -10.15
N TYR A 42 -6.64 -8.13 -10.76
CA TYR A 42 -6.83 -9.45 -11.38
C TYR A 42 -5.94 -9.67 -12.60
N LYS A 43 -5.47 -8.61 -13.24
CA LYS A 43 -4.68 -8.65 -14.48
C LYS A 43 -3.24 -8.19 -14.33
N ASP A 44 -2.94 -7.45 -13.27
CA ASP A 44 -1.62 -6.86 -13.05
C ASP A 44 -0.67 -7.86 -12.36
N LYS A 45 0.04 -8.63 -13.15
CA LYS A 45 0.94 -9.68 -12.66
C LYS A 45 2.07 -9.13 -11.78
N LYS A 46 2.64 -7.98 -12.14
CA LYS A 46 3.73 -7.37 -11.36
C LYS A 46 3.22 -6.87 -10.01
N ARG A 47 2.01 -6.29 -9.96
CA ARG A 47 1.39 -5.88 -8.69
C ARG A 47 1.06 -7.08 -7.82
N GLN A 48 0.59 -8.17 -8.41
CA GLN A 48 0.36 -9.43 -7.69
C GLN A 48 1.66 -9.95 -7.05
N GLN A 49 2.77 -9.92 -7.79
CA GLN A 49 4.08 -10.35 -7.27
C GLN A 49 4.56 -9.43 -6.14
N LEU A 50 4.35 -8.12 -6.27
CA LEU A 50 4.68 -7.17 -5.22
C LEU A 50 3.89 -7.47 -3.93
N PHE A 51 2.59 -7.73 -4.05
CA PHE A 51 1.76 -8.09 -2.89
C PHE A 51 2.25 -9.37 -2.22
N LYS A 52 2.61 -10.39 -3.00
CA LYS A 52 3.17 -11.63 -2.46
C LYS A 52 4.46 -11.40 -1.69
N ALA A 53 5.37 -10.62 -2.26
CA ALA A 53 6.67 -10.33 -1.64
C ALA A 53 6.49 -9.57 -0.31
N LEU A 54 5.65 -8.54 -0.31
CA LEU A 54 5.37 -7.75 0.89
C LEU A 54 4.60 -8.55 1.94
N ALA A 55 3.67 -9.40 1.51
CA ALA A 55 2.92 -10.26 2.41
C ALA A 55 3.84 -11.20 3.19
N GLN A 56 4.81 -11.80 2.51
CA GLN A 56 5.78 -12.68 3.16
C GLN A 56 6.69 -11.94 4.13
N LYS A 57 7.09 -10.71 3.78
CA LYS A 57 8.06 -9.96 4.57
C LYS A 57 7.41 -9.19 5.72
N ASN A 58 6.30 -8.54 5.48
CA ASN A 58 5.67 -7.63 6.42
C ASN A 58 4.27 -8.07 6.88
N GLY A 59 3.62 -8.94 6.14
CA GLY A 59 2.20 -9.19 6.28
C GLY A 59 1.34 -8.07 5.70
N LEU A 60 0.10 -8.36 5.42
CA LEU A 60 -0.86 -7.41 4.87
C LEU A 60 -2.01 -7.15 5.83
N ILE A 61 -2.62 -5.98 5.68
CA ILE A 61 -3.95 -5.68 6.20
C ILE A 61 -4.83 -5.41 4.98
N LEU A 62 -5.97 -6.09 4.86
CA LEU A 62 -6.93 -5.80 3.80
C LEU A 62 -8.07 -4.97 4.35
N LEU A 63 -8.31 -3.82 3.73
CA LEU A 63 -9.42 -2.93 4.05
C LEU A 63 -10.10 -2.54 2.74
N THR A 64 -11.17 -3.24 2.41
CA THR A 64 -11.95 -3.02 1.19
C THR A 64 -13.36 -2.56 1.56
N ASP A 65 -14.09 -2.05 0.58
CA ASP A 65 -15.50 -1.70 0.76
C ASP A 65 -16.33 -2.90 1.21
N SER A 66 -17.38 -2.63 1.96
CA SER A 66 -18.29 -3.67 2.49
C SER A 66 -19.38 -4.05 1.48
N ASP A 67 -19.04 -4.10 0.20
CA ASP A 67 -19.92 -4.53 -0.87
C ASP A 67 -19.44 -5.84 -1.51
N ALA A 68 -20.21 -6.39 -2.43
CA ALA A 68 -19.89 -7.65 -3.08
C ALA A 68 -18.56 -7.60 -3.86
N ALA A 69 -18.28 -6.47 -4.50
CA ALA A 69 -17.02 -6.26 -5.23
C ALA A 69 -15.82 -6.25 -4.29
N GLY A 70 -15.94 -5.54 -3.16
CA GLY A 70 -14.90 -5.48 -2.14
C GLY A 70 -14.61 -6.85 -1.52
N PHE A 71 -15.64 -7.65 -1.25
CA PHE A 71 -15.45 -9.01 -0.73
C PHE A 71 -14.78 -9.94 -1.74
N ARG A 72 -15.07 -9.80 -3.02
CA ARG A 72 -14.40 -10.59 -4.09
C ARG A 72 -12.91 -10.23 -4.19
N ILE A 73 -12.58 -8.95 -4.14
CA ILE A 73 -11.18 -8.49 -4.15
C ILE A 73 -10.44 -9.05 -2.94
N ARG A 74 -11.05 -8.96 -1.77
CA ARG A 74 -10.51 -9.48 -0.50
C ARG A 74 -10.19 -10.98 -0.59
N THR A 75 -11.14 -11.76 -1.06
CA THR A 75 -10.96 -13.20 -1.24
C THR A 75 -9.84 -13.51 -2.23
N TYR A 76 -9.80 -12.79 -3.34
CA TYR A 76 -8.76 -12.97 -4.36
C TYR A 76 -7.37 -12.72 -3.78
N ILE A 77 -7.17 -11.60 -3.10
CA ILE A 77 -5.87 -11.26 -2.52
C ILE A 77 -5.48 -12.26 -1.42
N THR A 78 -6.42 -12.64 -0.57
CA THR A 78 -6.16 -13.63 0.49
C THR A 78 -5.67 -14.95 -0.10
N ASN A 79 -6.31 -15.42 -1.17
CA ASN A 79 -5.88 -16.64 -1.86
C ASN A 79 -4.53 -16.46 -2.57
N LEU A 80 -4.28 -15.27 -3.08
CA LEU A 80 -3.02 -14.95 -3.78
C LEU A 80 -1.80 -15.01 -2.84
N VAL A 81 -1.91 -14.44 -1.66
CA VAL A 81 -0.77 -14.25 -0.74
C VAL A 81 -0.73 -15.27 0.41
N GLY A 82 -1.81 -15.99 0.63
CA GLY A 82 -1.96 -16.94 1.74
C GLY A 82 -2.63 -16.31 2.96
N GLU A 83 -3.60 -17.02 3.51
CA GLU A 83 -4.43 -16.56 4.63
C GLU A 83 -3.59 -16.17 5.86
N LYS A 84 -2.53 -16.92 6.15
CA LYS A 84 -1.66 -16.66 7.31
C LYS A 84 -0.90 -15.33 7.22
N ASN A 85 -0.77 -14.76 6.03
CA ASN A 85 -0.03 -13.52 5.78
C ASN A 85 -0.92 -12.29 5.80
N VAL A 86 -2.20 -12.44 6.11
CA VAL A 86 -3.19 -11.37 5.98
C VAL A 86 -4.00 -11.25 7.26
N VAL A 87 -4.27 -10.02 7.68
CA VAL A 87 -5.35 -9.73 8.62
C VAL A 87 -6.43 -8.95 7.89
N GLN A 88 -7.69 -9.20 8.26
CA GLN A 88 -8.87 -8.64 7.61
C GLN A 88 -9.44 -7.52 8.46
N ALA A 89 -9.53 -6.33 7.91
CA ALA A 89 -10.19 -5.20 8.55
C ALA A 89 -11.55 -4.98 7.88
N TYR A 90 -12.59 -4.83 8.70
CA TYR A 90 -13.96 -4.68 8.24
C TYR A 90 -14.54 -3.37 8.77
N VAL A 91 -15.02 -2.52 7.86
CA VAL A 91 -15.81 -1.35 8.24
C VAL A 91 -17.29 -1.72 8.22
N PRO A 92 -18.13 -1.05 9.06
CA PRO A 92 -19.56 -1.31 9.05
C PRO A 92 -20.18 -1.06 7.68
N ALA A 93 -21.15 -1.89 7.29
CA ALA A 93 -21.95 -1.68 6.10
C ALA A 93 -23.00 -0.61 6.40
N ILE A 94 -22.75 0.64 5.97
CA ILE A 94 -23.62 1.79 6.19
C ILE A 94 -24.25 2.20 4.87
N HIS A 95 -25.57 2.34 4.82
CA HIS A 95 -26.28 2.79 3.62
C HIS A 95 -26.06 4.29 3.39
N GLY A 96 -25.91 4.67 2.12
CA GLY A 96 -25.73 6.05 1.72
C GLY A 96 -24.90 6.17 0.44
N LYS A 97 -24.43 7.38 0.16
CA LYS A 97 -23.47 7.63 -0.92
C LYS A 97 -22.32 8.46 -0.40
N GLU A 98 -21.13 8.22 -0.95
CA GLU A 98 -20.00 9.07 -0.65
C GLU A 98 -20.21 10.47 -1.23
N LYS A 99 -19.66 11.49 -0.55
CA LYS A 99 -19.79 12.91 -0.96
C LYS A 99 -19.28 13.16 -2.38
N ARG A 100 -18.30 12.39 -2.83
CA ARG A 100 -17.69 12.49 -4.14
C ARG A 100 -18.59 11.94 -5.26
N LYS A 101 -19.45 10.98 -4.96
CA LYS A 101 -20.27 10.28 -5.95
C LYS A 101 -21.63 10.94 -6.13
N ALA A 102 -22.08 11.04 -7.40
CA ALA A 102 -23.42 11.59 -7.70
C ALA A 102 -24.56 10.66 -7.27
N GLN A 103 -24.31 9.35 -7.25
CA GLN A 103 -25.29 8.32 -6.90
C GLN A 103 -24.69 7.34 -5.88
N PRO A 104 -25.53 6.69 -5.04
CA PRO A 104 -25.06 5.60 -4.19
C PRO A 104 -24.41 4.47 -5.04
N GLY A 105 -23.53 3.70 -4.43
CA GLY A 105 -23.01 2.49 -5.04
C GLY A 105 -24.12 1.47 -5.33
N LYS A 106 -23.80 0.43 -6.08
CA LYS A 106 -24.78 -0.59 -6.55
C LYS A 106 -25.63 -1.19 -5.43
N GLU A 107 -25.07 -1.38 -4.24
CA GLU A 107 -25.77 -1.93 -3.07
C GLU A 107 -26.28 -0.84 -2.12
N GLY A 108 -26.12 0.44 -2.46
CA GLY A 108 -26.51 1.55 -1.61
C GLY A 108 -25.68 1.68 -0.35
N LEU A 109 -24.51 1.03 -0.27
CA LEU A 109 -23.62 1.06 0.88
C LEU A 109 -22.55 2.13 0.72
N LEU A 110 -22.17 2.76 1.84
CA LEU A 110 -20.99 3.62 1.88
C LEU A 110 -19.73 2.76 1.76
N GLY A 111 -18.80 3.16 0.91
CA GLY A 111 -17.47 2.60 0.88
C GLY A 111 -16.64 3.08 2.09
N VAL A 112 -15.40 2.60 2.19
CA VAL A 112 -14.45 3.00 3.24
C VAL A 112 -14.33 4.52 3.32
N GLU A 113 -14.33 5.20 2.17
CA GLU A 113 -14.25 6.66 2.06
C GLU A 113 -15.37 7.38 2.82
N GLY A 114 -16.57 6.80 2.87
CA GLY A 114 -17.74 7.42 3.51
C GLY A 114 -17.94 7.09 4.99
N VAL A 115 -17.07 6.24 5.56
CA VAL A 115 -17.17 5.81 6.96
C VAL A 115 -16.33 6.74 7.86
N ASP A 116 -16.84 7.06 9.06
CA ASP A 116 -16.12 7.94 10.00
C ASP A 116 -14.77 7.39 10.42
N ASP A 117 -13.82 8.27 10.68
CA ASP A 117 -12.45 7.92 11.11
C ASP A 117 -12.42 6.99 12.32
N ALA A 118 -13.29 7.23 13.31
CA ALA A 118 -13.36 6.39 14.50
C ALA A 118 -13.68 4.94 14.17
N LEU A 119 -14.58 4.71 13.22
CA LEU A 119 -14.95 3.37 12.78
C LEU A 119 -13.86 2.70 11.96
N VAL A 120 -13.16 3.46 11.13
CA VAL A 120 -12.01 2.96 10.38
C VAL A 120 -10.87 2.57 11.33
N LEU A 121 -10.56 3.43 12.29
CA LEU A 121 -9.54 3.14 13.32
C LEU A 121 -9.90 1.90 14.12
N GLN A 122 -11.18 1.75 14.50
CA GLN A 122 -11.62 0.56 15.23
C GLN A 122 -11.47 -0.70 14.38
N ALA A 123 -11.80 -0.63 13.10
CA ALA A 123 -11.62 -1.76 12.17
C ALA A 123 -10.16 -2.19 12.09
N LEU A 124 -9.24 -1.23 12.02
CA LEU A 124 -7.79 -1.51 11.99
C LEU A 124 -7.32 -2.12 13.32
N ARG A 125 -7.76 -1.57 14.45
CA ARG A 125 -7.40 -2.11 15.77
C ARG A 125 -7.91 -3.53 15.96
N ASP A 126 -9.14 -3.79 15.56
CA ASP A 126 -9.72 -5.13 15.65
C ASP A 126 -8.96 -6.15 14.80
N ALA A 127 -8.56 -5.74 13.59
CA ALA A 127 -7.78 -6.60 12.68
C ALA A 127 -6.39 -6.90 13.23
N LEU A 128 -5.73 -5.91 13.81
CA LEU A 128 -4.35 -6.02 14.31
C LEU A 128 -4.28 -6.70 15.70
N GLY A 129 -5.34 -6.58 16.49
CA GLY A 129 -5.32 -7.11 17.87
C GLY A 129 -4.21 -6.44 18.69
N GLU A 130 -3.38 -7.24 19.33
CA GLU A 130 -2.28 -6.75 20.16
C GLU A 130 -1.23 -5.96 19.36
N GLU A 131 -1.08 -6.22 18.07
CA GLU A 131 -0.16 -5.48 17.22
C GLU A 131 -0.51 -3.98 17.12
N ALA A 132 -1.78 -3.61 17.34
CA ALA A 132 -2.24 -2.22 17.26
C ALA A 132 -1.59 -1.28 18.30
N ASP A 133 -1.12 -1.84 19.40
CA ASP A 133 -0.54 -1.09 20.52
C ASP A 133 0.99 -0.99 20.43
N THR A 134 1.59 -1.46 19.33
CA THR A 134 3.04 -1.40 19.16
C THR A 134 3.50 0.02 18.83
N ALA A 135 4.67 0.39 19.34
CA ALA A 135 5.31 1.64 18.97
C ALA A 135 5.86 1.56 17.52
N PRO A 136 6.05 2.71 16.84
CA PRO A 136 6.69 2.70 15.54
C PRO A 136 8.05 2.00 15.59
N VAL A 137 8.29 1.05 14.68
CA VAL A 137 9.56 0.34 14.60
C VAL A 137 10.51 1.19 13.76
N LYS A 138 11.70 1.47 14.30
CA LYS A 138 12.76 2.11 13.52
C LYS A 138 13.32 1.11 12.50
N PRO A 139 13.36 1.47 11.21
CA PRO A 139 14.00 0.62 10.22
C PRO A 139 15.49 0.46 10.52
N GLU A 140 16.03 -0.74 10.29
CA GLU A 140 17.46 -1.01 10.40
C GLU A 140 18.18 -0.53 9.13
N GLY A 141 19.39 0.02 9.32
CA GLY A 141 20.24 0.45 8.22
C GLY A 141 19.83 1.77 7.58
N ARG A 142 20.56 2.15 6.55
CA ARG A 142 20.29 3.37 5.79
C ARG A 142 19.04 3.19 4.93
N GLN A 143 18.10 4.12 5.07
CA GLN A 143 16.90 4.13 4.25
C GLN A 143 17.15 4.84 2.93
N ILE A 144 16.49 4.34 1.87
CA ILE A 144 16.47 4.96 0.55
C ILE A 144 15.53 6.15 0.62
N THR A 145 15.95 7.28 0.04
CA THR A 145 15.20 8.54 0.05
C THR A 145 14.90 9.01 -1.37
N TYR A 146 14.07 10.02 -1.51
CA TYR A 146 13.83 10.70 -2.80
C TYR A 146 15.12 11.29 -3.37
N THR A 147 16.01 11.79 -2.52
CA THR A 147 17.32 12.30 -2.93
C THR A 147 18.15 11.19 -3.57
N ASP A 148 18.15 10.00 -3.01
CA ASP A 148 18.85 8.86 -3.60
C ASP A 148 18.33 8.53 -5.01
N LEU A 149 17.01 8.54 -5.20
CA LEU A 149 16.43 8.34 -6.52
C LEU A 149 16.91 9.39 -7.52
N TYR A 150 16.98 10.65 -7.09
CA TYR A 150 17.47 11.74 -7.94
C TYR A 150 18.96 11.55 -8.28
N GLU A 151 19.79 11.27 -7.29
CA GLU A 151 21.23 11.08 -7.47
C GLU A 151 21.55 9.86 -8.33
N TRP A 152 20.73 8.82 -8.27
CA TRP A 152 20.85 7.64 -9.15
C TRP A 152 20.30 7.88 -10.56
N GLY A 153 19.76 9.06 -10.81
CA GLY A 153 19.18 9.40 -12.12
C GLY A 153 17.82 8.74 -12.39
N LEU A 154 17.10 8.34 -11.34
CA LEU A 154 15.82 7.66 -11.45
C LEU A 154 14.62 8.61 -11.34
N SER A 155 14.88 9.90 -11.07
CA SER A 155 13.82 10.93 -11.02
C SER A 155 14.40 12.32 -11.29
N GLY A 156 13.59 13.21 -11.86
CA GLY A 156 13.88 14.64 -11.93
C GLY A 156 14.95 15.07 -12.91
N THR A 157 15.52 14.17 -13.72
CA THR A 157 16.55 14.48 -14.70
C THR A 157 16.19 13.95 -16.10
N ALA A 158 16.91 14.42 -17.11
CA ALA A 158 16.74 13.93 -18.48
C ALA A 158 17.06 12.42 -18.53
N GLY A 159 16.18 11.63 -19.15
CA GLY A 159 16.33 10.19 -19.26
C GLY A 159 15.99 9.40 -17.98
N SER A 160 15.54 10.08 -16.92
CA SER A 160 15.22 9.41 -15.65
C SER A 160 14.06 8.43 -15.78
N ALA A 161 13.07 8.72 -16.59
CA ALA A 161 11.94 7.82 -16.81
C ALA A 161 12.37 6.49 -17.40
N GLU A 162 13.28 6.50 -18.37
CA GLU A 162 13.82 5.28 -18.98
C GLU A 162 14.66 4.46 -18.00
N ARG A 163 15.51 5.13 -17.22
CA ARG A 163 16.34 4.49 -16.18
C ARG A 163 15.48 3.86 -15.11
N LYS A 164 14.46 4.58 -14.66
CA LYS A 164 13.50 4.08 -13.69
C LYS A 164 12.81 2.81 -14.21
N MET A 165 12.31 2.85 -15.45
CA MET A 165 11.65 1.69 -16.05
C MET A 165 12.59 0.49 -16.19
N LYS A 166 13.85 0.71 -16.53
CA LYS A 166 14.85 -0.34 -16.61
C LYS A 166 15.08 -1.00 -15.25
N LEU A 167 15.21 -0.20 -14.20
CA LEU A 167 15.36 -0.73 -12.84
C LEU A 167 14.12 -1.49 -12.38
N LEU A 168 12.94 -0.92 -12.54
CA LEU A 168 11.68 -1.57 -12.13
C LEU A 168 11.48 -2.89 -12.87
N SER A 169 11.78 -2.93 -14.16
CA SER A 169 11.70 -4.17 -14.95
C SER A 169 12.67 -5.23 -14.43
N ALA A 170 13.90 -4.85 -14.13
CA ALA A 170 14.89 -5.77 -13.58
C ALA A 170 14.49 -6.31 -12.20
N LEU A 171 13.82 -5.51 -11.39
CA LEU A 171 13.32 -5.90 -10.07
C LEU A 171 11.96 -6.62 -10.11
N GLY A 172 11.30 -6.65 -11.27
CA GLY A 172 9.96 -7.21 -11.38
C GLY A 172 8.87 -6.38 -10.74
N LEU A 173 9.11 -5.08 -10.52
CA LEU A 173 8.17 -4.18 -9.87
C LEU A 173 7.20 -3.53 -10.88
N PRO A 174 5.97 -3.18 -10.43
CA PRO A 174 5.02 -2.48 -11.28
C PRO A 174 5.55 -1.15 -11.78
N PRO A 175 5.32 -0.79 -13.06
CA PRO A 175 5.81 0.48 -13.61
C PRO A 175 5.05 1.71 -13.12
N ARG A 176 3.84 1.53 -12.56
CA ARG A 176 2.95 2.63 -12.16
C ARG A 176 2.91 2.90 -10.67
N LEU A 177 3.96 2.58 -9.96
CA LEU A 177 4.08 2.96 -8.56
C LEU A 177 4.29 4.47 -8.46
N SER A 178 3.60 5.12 -7.51
CA SER A 178 3.92 6.49 -7.15
C SER A 178 5.33 6.56 -6.58
N LYS A 179 5.92 7.75 -6.54
CA LYS A 179 7.27 7.93 -5.97
C LYS A 179 7.31 7.45 -4.52
N LYS A 180 6.26 7.76 -3.74
CA LYS A 180 6.14 7.32 -2.34
C LYS A 180 6.05 5.79 -2.24
N GLU A 181 5.17 5.17 -3.02
CA GLU A 181 5.02 3.71 -3.05
C GLU A 181 6.33 3.03 -3.45
N LEU A 182 7.03 3.59 -4.44
CA LEU A 182 8.32 3.06 -4.89
C LEU A 182 9.36 3.07 -3.76
N VAL A 183 9.57 4.22 -3.13
CA VAL A 183 10.54 4.34 -2.03
C VAL A 183 10.20 3.38 -0.89
N GLU A 184 8.94 3.31 -0.50
CA GLU A 184 8.50 2.41 0.57
C GLU A 184 8.67 0.94 0.20
N ALA A 185 8.37 0.55 -1.03
CA ALA A 185 8.58 -0.81 -1.52
C ALA A 185 10.07 -1.18 -1.55
N LEU A 186 10.90 -0.29 -2.07
CA LEU A 186 12.34 -0.52 -2.13
C LEU A 186 12.95 -0.68 -0.74
N ASN A 187 12.54 0.15 0.22
CA ASN A 187 13.02 0.07 1.60
C ASN A 187 12.62 -1.22 2.31
N ARG A 188 11.48 -1.81 1.93
CA ARG A 188 11.03 -3.08 2.52
C ARG A 188 11.68 -4.29 1.89
N LEU A 189 11.99 -4.23 0.61
CA LEU A 189 12.45 -5.39 -0.15
C LEU A 189 13.97 -5.47 -0.28
N TYR A 190 14.66 -4.34 -0.18
CA TYR A 190 16.10 -4.27 -0.44
C TYR A 190 16.79 -3.37 0.59
N SER A 191 18.09 -3.60 0.80
CA SER A 191 18.96 -2.65 1.50
C SER A 191 19.41 -1.53 0.55
N TYR A 192 19.83 -0.41 1.13
CA TYR A 192 20.44 0.68 0.35
C TYR A 192 21.62 0.17 -0.49
N GLU A 193 22.49 -0.63 0.13
CA GLU A 193 23.70 -1.16 -0.50
C GLU A 193 23.37 -2.06 -1.70
N GLN A 194 22.36 -2.91 -1.55
CA GLN A 194 21.88 -3.76 -2.66
C GLN A 194 21.40 -2.93 -3.84
N LEU A 195 20.61 -1.89 -3.58
CA LEU A 195 20.08 -1.04 -4.66
C LEU A 195 21.16 -0.15 -5.28
N ASP A 196 22.07 0.36 -4.47
CA ASP A 196 23.19 1.15 -4.98
C ASP A 196 24.03 0.35 -5.97
N GLU A 197 24.34 -0.89 -5.65
CA GLU A 197 25.05 -1.80 -6.54
C GLU A 197 24.23 -2.14 -7.78
N MET A 198 22.97 -2.51 -7.62
CA MET A 198 22.10 -2.91 -8.74
C MET A 198 21.88 -1.77 -9.74
N GLN A 199 21.61 -0.57 -9.26
CA GLN A 199 21.39 0.58 -10.15
C GLN A 199 22.67 0.95 -10.91
N SER A 200 23.81 0.85 -10.27
CA SER A 200 25.10 1.10 -10.92
C SER A 200 25.37 0.11 -12.05
N GLU A 201 25.19 -1.18 -11.81
CA GLU A 201 25.36 -2.23 -12.82
C GLU A 201 24.43 -2.07 -14.01
N LEU A 202 23.18 -1.72 -13.77
CA LEU A 202 22.18 -1.54 -14.84
C LEU A 202 22.48 -0.33 -15.73
N LEU A 203 23.12 0.70 -15.19
CA LEU A 203 23.44 1.90 -15.94
C LEU A 203 24.72 1.77 -16.76
N GLU A 204 25.59 0.80 -16.46
CA GLU A 204 26.80 0.50 -17.19
C GLU A 204 26.55 -0.35 -18.46
N THR A 205 25.36 -0.94 -18.60
CA THR A 205 24.94 -1.70 -19.78
C THR A 205 23.99 -0.91 -20.67
#